data_7b83bbcb70dac921f92bbbd4b3b42b72
#
_entry.id   7b83bbcb70dac921f92bbbd4b3b42b72
#
_cell.length_a   1.000
_cell.length_b   1.000
_cell.length_c   1.000
_cell.angle_alpha   90.00
_cell.angle_beta   90.00
_cell.angle_gamma   90.00
#
_symmetry.space_group_name_H-M   'P 1'
#
loop_
_entity.id
_entity.type
_entity.pdbx_description
1 polymer ?
#
loop_
_entity_poly.entity_id
_entity_poly.type
_entity_poly.pdbx_seq_one_letter_code
_entity_poly.pdbx_strand_id
1 'polypeptide(L)'
;FFRANLYESNLQGANFEKTNFTSANLTRANFTGASLIEANFQNANLVEANFTSANLTGSRFEGANLNNAKWTDGRLCEAGSIGECK
;
A
#
# COMPACT_ATOMS: atom_id res chain seq x y z
N PHE A 1 1.32 -10.69 7.29
CA PHE A 1 0.02 -10.51 6.58
C PHE A 1 0.03 -11.09 5.16
N PHE A 2 0.88 -12.06 4.90
CA PHE A 2 0.94 -12.74 3.61
C PHE A 2 -0.45 -13.28 3.24
N ARG A 3 -0.97 -12.87 2.07
CA ARG A 3 -2.29 -13.24 1.56
C ARG A 3 -3.46 -12.87 2.49
N ALA A 4 -3.23 -12.00 3.48
CA ALA A 4 -4.29 -11.59 4.39
C ALA A 4 -5.38 -10.81 3.66
N ASN A 5 -6.62 -10.91 4.18
CA ASN A 5 -7.71 -10.07 3.70
C ASN A 5 -7.86 -8.89 4.67
N LEU A 6 -7.38 -7.74 4.23
CA LEU A 6 -7.39 -6.50 5.02
C LEU A 6 -8.21 -5.41 4.31
N TYR A 7 -9.24 -5.83 3.57
CA TYR A 7 -10.12 -4.92 2.83
C TYR A 7 -10.68 -3.85 3.78
N GLU A 8 -10.52 -2.60 3.39
CA GLU A 8 -10.99 -1.42 4.14
C GLU A 8 -10.45 -1.31 5.58
N SER A 9 -9.35 -1.98 5.91
CA SER A 9 -8.76 -1.93 7.24
C SER A 9 -8.23 -0.54 7.57
N ASN A 10 -8.36 -0.14 8.82
CA ASN A 10 -7.76 1.11 9.31
C ASN A 10 -6.40 0.78 9.91
N LEU A 11 -5.34 1.09 9.15
CA LEU A 11 -3.96 0.83 9.55
C LEU A 11 -3.20 2.14 9.75
N GLN A 12 -3.94 3.22 10.02
CA GLN A 12 -3.42 4.58 10.14
C GLN A 12 -2.43 4.67 11.29
N GLY A 13 -1.28 5.28 11.01
CA GLY A 13 -0.26 5.57 12.01
C GLY A 13 0.47 4.37 12.58
N ALA A 14 0.19 3.16 12.10
CA ALA A 14 0.80 1.95 12.64
C ALA A 14 2.23 1.74 12.12
N ASN A 15 3.00 0.93 12.84
CA ASN A 15 4.35 0.57 12.43
C ASN A 15 4.34 -0.82 11.78
N PHE A 16 4.60 -0.84 10.47
CA PHE A 16 4.68 -2.07 9.68
C PHE A 16 6.06 -2.21 9.02
N GLU A 17 7.10 -1.72 9.68
CA GLU A 17 8.46 -1.85 9.15
C GLU A 17 8.76 -3.32 8.88
N LYS A 18 9.25 -3.60 7.66
CA LYS A 18 9.62 -4.95 7.19
C LYS A 18 8.47 -5.95 7.17
N THR A 19 7.23 -5.49 7.23
CA THR A 19 6.06 -6.38 7.22
C THR A 19 5.84 -6.97 5.83
N ASN A 20 5.47 -8.24 5.79
CA ASN A 20 5.17 -8.94 4.54
C ASN A 20 3.68 -8.87 4.23
N PHE A 21 3.34 -8.07 3.21
CA PHE A 21 1.97 -7.95 2.68
C PHE A 21 1.84 -8.60 1.30
N THR A 22 2.73 -9.52 0.97
CA THR A 22 2.72 -10.16 -0.35
C THR A 22 1.37 -10.79 -0.63
N SER A 23 0.79 -10.47 -1.78
CA SER A 23 -0.49 -11.00 -2.25
C SER A 23 -1.68 -10.69 -1.33
N ALA A 24 -1.54 -9.77 -0.39
CA ALA A 24 -2.64 -9.38 0.50
C ALA A 24 -3.70 -8.60 -0.26
N ASN A 25 -4.95 -8.69 0.21
CA ASN A 25 -6.02 -7.83 -0.28
C ASN A 25 -6.09 -6.61 0.64
N LEU A 26 -5.57 -5.49 0.14
CA LEU A 26 -5.50 -4.22 0.87
C LEU A 26 -6.33 -3.15 0.16
N THR A 27 -7.32 -3.57 -0.61
CA THR A 27 -8.23 -2.65 -1.29
C THR A 27 -8.85 -1.70 -0.26
N ARG A 28 -8.72 -0.39 -0.50
CA ARG A 28 -9.24 0.66 0.37
C ARG A 28 -8.64 0.68 1.78
N ALA A 29 -7.54 -0.01 2.02
CA ALA A 29 -6.86 0.05 3.32
C ALA A 29 -6.35 1.46 3.57
N ASN A 30 -6.42 1.93 4.80
CA ASN A 30 -5.95 3.26 5.18
C ASN A 30 -4.60 3.15 5.90
N PHE A 31 -3.53 3.54 5.20
CA PHE A 31 -2.17 3.57 5.74
C PHE A 31 -1.69 4.99 6.05
N THR A 32 -2.60 5.94 6.20
CA THR A 32 -2.23 7.34 6.44
C THR A 32 -1.26 7.44 7.61
N GLY A 33 -0.10 8.05 7.38
CA GLY A 33 0.91 8.26 8.41
C GLY A 33 1.61 6.99 8.91
N ALA A 34 1.37 5.84 8.32
CA ALA A 34 1.98 4.59 8.76
C ALA A 34 3.46 4.53 8.39
N SER A 35 4.23 3.78 9.17
CA SER A 35 5.61 3.45 8.82
C SER A 35 5.62 2.13 8.06
N LEU A 36 5.99 2.19 6.78
CA LEU A 36 6.03 1.03 5.89
C LEU A 36 7.43 0.83 5.32
N ILE A 37 8.43 1.22 6.12
CA ILE A 37 9.84 1.10 5.73
C ILE A 37 10.16 -0.35 5.42
N GLU A 38 10.67 -0.61 4.23
CA GLU A 38 11.04 -1.94 3.78
C GLU A 38 9.89 -2.97 3.79
N ALA A 39 8.64 -2.51 3.80
CA ALA A 39 7.49 -3.40 3.70
C ALA A 39 7.41 -4.01 2.30
N ASN A 40 6.92 -5.24 2.20
CA ASN A 40 6.81 -5.95 0.94
C ASN A 40 5.35 -6.06 0.52
N PHE A 41 4.99 -5.38 -0.58
CA PHE A 41 3.64 -5.39 -1.15
C PHE A 41 3.61 -6.11 -2.50
N GLN A 42 4.55 -7.00 -2.76
CA GLN A 42 4.57 -7.69 -4.06
C GLN A 42 3.24 -8.39 -4.32
N ASN A 43 2.67 -8.14 -5.50
CA ASN A 43 1.42 -8.74 -5.95
C ASN A 43 0.21 -8.41 -5.06
N ALA A 44 0.31 -7.43 -4.18
CA ALA A 44 -0.82 -7.03 -3.33
C ALA A 44 -1.86 -6.26 -4.16
N ASN A 45 -3.11 -6.33 -3.73
CA ASN A 45 -4.17 -5.50 -4.29
C ASN A 45 -4.31 -4.26 -3.42
N LEU A 46 -3.88 -3.12 -3.95
CA LEU A 46 -3.87 -1.85 -3.24
C LEU A 46 -4.79 -0.82 -3.90
N VAL A 47 -5.78 -1.31 -4.64
CA VAL A 47 -6.76 -0.43 -5.31
C VAL A 47 -7.41 0.48 -4.26
N GLU A 48 -7.37 1.77 -4.51
CA GLU A 48 -7.96 2.80 -3.63
C GLU A 48 -7.37 2.83 -2.21
N ALA A 49 -6.23 2.20 -1.96
CA ALA A 49 -5.54 2.31 -0.67
C ALA A 49 -5.06 3.74 -0.46
N ASN A 50 -4.97 4.17 0.79
CA ASN A 50 -4.55 5.52 1.14
C ASN A 50 -3.19 5.50 1.84
N PHE A 51 -2.15 6.02 1.17
CA PHE A 51 -0.79 6.11 1.70
C PHE A 51 -0.39 7.54 2.08
N THR A 52 -1.34 8.44 2.23
CA THR A 52 -1.04 9.85 2.53
C THR A 52 -0.11 9.94 3.74
N SER A 53 1.00 10.65 3.59
CA SER A 53 2.00 10.85 4.64
C SER A 53 2.66 9.57 5.17
N ALA A 54 2.47 8.43 4.53
CA ALA A 54 3.14 7.19 4.93
C ALA A 54 4.61 7.23 4.52
N ASN A 55 5.45 6.53 5.28
CA ASN A 55 6.87 6.38 4.95
C ASN A 55 7.06 5.05 4.20
N LEU A 56 7.32 5.12 2.90
CA LEU A 56 7.47 3.95 2.03
C LEU A 56 8.93 3.65 1.67
N THR A 57 9.88 4.18 2.43
CA THR A 57 11.31 3.99 2.15
C THR A 57 11.64 2.51 2.04
N GLY A 58 12.21 2.09 0.90
CA GLY A 58 12.63 0.71 0.69
C GLY A 58 11.50 -0.30 0.51
N SER A 59 10.25 0.13 0.49
CA SER A 59 9.13 -0.78 0.27
C SER A 59 9.11 -1.28 -1.18
N ARG A 60 8.52 -2.47 -1.40
CA ARG A 60 8.51 -3.14 -2.69
C ARG A 60 7.08 -3.33 -3.18
N PHE A 61 6.85 -2.93 -4.44
CA PHE A 61 5.50 -2.95 -5.04
C PHE A 61 5.42 -3.76 -6.34
N GLU A 62 6.42 -4.62 -6.65
CA GLU A 62 6.40 -5.37 -7.90
C GLU A 62 5.08 -6.14 -8.06
N GLY A 63 4.38 -5.92 -9.15
CA GLY A 63 3.12 -6.58 -9.44
C GLY A 63 1.92 -6.10 -8.61
N ALA A 64 2.11 -5.15 -7.70
CA ALA A 64 1.01 -4.63 -6.90
C ALA A 64 0.10 -3.76 -7.77
N ASN A 65 -1.21 -3.81 -7.50
CA ASN A 65 -2.19 -2.98 -8.19
C ASN A 65 -2.46 -1.73 -7.37
N LEU A 66 -1.99 -0.58 -7.86
CA LEU A 66 -2.11 0.71 -7.18
C LEU A 66 -3.12 1.64 -7.86
N ASN A 67 -4.01 1.10 -8.69
CA ASN A 67 -5.00 1.92 -9.39
C ASN A 67 -5.83 2.72 -8.38
N ASN A 68 -5.89 4.03 -8.60
CA ASN A 68 -6.66 4.95 -7.76
C ASN A 68 -6.23 4.99 -6.30
N ALA A 69 -5.06 4.45 -5.96
CA ALA A 69 -4.51 4.60 -4.62
C ALA A 69 -4.11 6.06 -4.40
N LYS A 70 -4.23 6.55 -3.17
CA LYS A 70 -3.76 7.87 -2.81
C LYS A 70 -2.32 7.75 -2.33
N TRP A 71 -1.40 8.44 -3.02
CA TRP A 71 0.03 8.32 -2.74
C TRP A 71 0.45 9.19 -1.54
N THR A 72 1.73 9.17 -1.21
CA THR A 72 2.24 9.83 0.00
C THR A 72 2.05 11.34 0.02
N ASP A 73 1.98 11.96 -1.14
CA ASP A 73 1.75 13.40 -1.27
C ASP A 73 0.27 13.75 -1.50
N GLY A 74 -0.61 12.77 -1.38
CA GLY A 74 -2.07 12.95 -1.53
C GLY A 74 -2.59 12.86 -2.96
N ARG A 75 -1.72 12.73 -3.98
CA ARG A 75 -2.19 12.60 -5.37
C ARG A 75 -2.71 11.17 -5.61
N LEU A 76 -3.64 11.03 -6.55
CA LEU A 76 -4.14 9.72 -6.93
C LEU A 76 -3.24 9.08 -7.97
N CYS A 77 -2.98 7.77 -7.80
CA CYS A 77 -2.32 6.97 -8.82
C CYS A 77 -3.30 6.71 -9.95
N GLU A 78 -2.88 6.92 -11.18
CA GLU A 78 -3.76 6.75 -12.35
C GLU A 78 -3.98 5.27 -12.68
N ALA A 79 -4.98 5.01 -13.52
CA ALA A 79 -5.22 3.67 -14.04
C ALA A 79 -3.96 3.15 -14.72
N GLY A 80 -3.66 1.87 -14.56
CA GLY A 80 -2.43 1.27 -15.08
C GLY A 80 -1.27 1.34 -14.11
N SER A 81 -1.50 1.75 -12.86
CA SER A 81 -0.45 1.82 -11.83
C SER A 81 -0.18 0.44 -11.26
N ILE A 82 0.54 -0.37 -12.04
CA ILE A 82 0.96 -1.72 -11.62
C ILE A 82 2.45 -1.65 -11.30
N GLY A 83 2.81 -1.99 -10.07
CA GLY A 83 4.19 -1.97 -9.61
C GLY A 83 4.70 -0.59 -9.20
N GLU A 84 4.02 0.47 -9.60
CA GLU A 84 4.38 1.84 -9.26
C GLU A 84 3.18 2.76 -9.40
N CYS A 85 3.20 3.86 -8.69
CA CYS A 85 2.15 4.89 -8.78
C CYS A 85 2.45 5.81 -9.98
N LYS A 86 1.53 5.83 -10.92
CA LYS A 86 1.67 6.66 -12.13
C LYS A 86 0.90 7.96 -12.03
#